data_ff26dd5cd22d560674f2ebba9d3ad4c0
#
_entry.id   ff26dd5cd22d560674f2ebba9d3ad4c0
#
_cell.length_a   1.000
_cell.length_b   1.000
_cell.length_c   1.000
_cell.angle_alpha   90.00
_cell.angle_beta   90.00
_cell.angle_gamma   90.00
#
_symmetry.space_group_name_H-M   'P 1'
#
loop_
_entity.id
_entity.type
_entity.pdbx_description
1 polymer ?
#
loop_
_entity_poly.entity_id
_entity_poly.type
_entity_poly.pdbx_seq_one_letter_code
_entity_poly.pdbx_strand_id
1 'polypeptide(L)'
;MAIGLLGIACRHSYMPFFPGISKRNYTEAELKNINTPDFEYEGKKYNGYEAAQRQREIERNIRRLKRELICYKETGLEEDFKITSSKLNAMNREYKKFSQASGIRPKNERTQQEGFDRSISKQATNVAKK
;
A
#
# COMPACT_ATOMS: atom_id res chain seq x y z
N MET A 1 -11.34 23.58 2.94
CA MET A 1 -11.00 22.33 3.66
C MET A 1 -10.02 22.66 4.78
N ALA A 2 -10.31 22.27 6.00
CA ALA A 2 -9.36 22.44 7.09
C ALA A 2 -8.20 21.43 6.89
N ILE A 3 -7.09 21.93 6.35
CA ILE A 3 -5.84 21.19 6.22
C ILE A 3 -5.00 21.59 7.44
N GLY A 4 -4.92 20.70 8.42
CA GLY A 4 -4.11 20.96 9.60
C GLY A 4 -4.38 20.02 10.76
N LEU A 5 -3.79 20.29 11.89
CA LEU A 5 -3.99 19.57 13.14
C LEU A 5 -5.49 19.57 13.49
N LEU A 6 -6.04 18.39 13.81
CA LEU A 6 -7.46 18.14 14.08
C LEU A 6 -8.41 18.33 12.88
N GLY A 7 -7.89 18.40 11.64
CA GLY A 7 -8.69 18.39 10.41
C GLY A 7 -9.34 17.02 10.14
N ILE A 8 -10.14 16.97 9.05
CA ILE A 8 -10.82 15.73 8.61
C ILE A 8 -9.79 14.61 8.42
N ALA A 9 -10.05 13.44 9.01
CA ALA A 9 -9.17 12.27 9.04
C ALA A 9 -7.85 12.43 9.81
N CYS A 10 -7.67 13.51 10.56
CA CYS A 10 -6.56 13.64 11.49
C CYS A 10 -6.73 12.69 12.68
N ARG A 11 -5.70 11.90 12.97
CA ARG A 11 -5.67 10.96 14.11
C ARG A 11 -4.84 11.48 15.29
N HIS A 12 -4.45 12.74 15.23
CA HIS A 12 -3.67 13.36 16.28
C HIS A 12 -4.58 13.82 17.41
N SER A 13 -4.10 13.66 18.62
CA SER A 13 -4.67 14.28 19.82
C SER A 13 -3.66 15.27 20.37
N TYR A 14 -4.12 16.23 21.14
CA TYR A 14 -3.26 17.12 21.88
C TYR A 14 -3.65 17.14 23.37
N MET A 15 -2.67 17.38 24.20
CA MET A 15 -2.84 17.58 25.61
C MET A 15 -2.15 18.88 26.02
N PRO A 16 -2.65 19.59 27.04
CA PRO A 16 -1.98 20.79 27.52
C PRO A 16 -0.59 20.44 28.02
N PHE A 17 0.38 21.27 27.70
CA PHE A 17 1.76 21.14 28.17
C PHE A 17 2.11 22.30 29.09
N PHE A 18 2.49 21.99 30.31
CA PHE A 18 2.90 22.97 31.33
C PHE A 18 4.42 22.90 31.53
N PRO A 19 5.16 23.94 31.12
CA PRO A 19 6.62 23.99 31.33
C PRO A 19 6.98 23.81 32.79
N GLY A 20 7.95 22.94 33.06
CA GLY A 20 8.40 22.61 34.42
C GLY A 20 7.60 21.51 35.14
N ILE A 21 6.39 21.17 34.66
CA ILE A 21 5.54 20.12 35.24
C ILE A 21 5.41 18.94 34.29
N SER A 22 5.08 19.22 33.03
CA SER A 22 4.85 18.18 32.02
C SER A 22 6.18 17.66 31.47
N LYS A 23 6.29 16.33 31.32
CA LYS A 23 7.41 15.71 30.61
C LYS A 23 7.13 15.69 29.11
N ARG A 24 8.14 16.00 28.29
CA ARG A 24 8.07 15.85 26.84
C ARG A 24 8.00 14.36 26.50
N ASN A 25 7.11 13.99 25.58
CA ASN A 25 6.98 12.60 25.11
C ASN A 25 8.18 12.14 24.27
N TYR A 26 8.86 13.09 23.62
CA TYR A 26 10.02 12.84 22.76
C TYR A 26 11.16 13.80 23.10
N THR A 27 12.36 13.28 23.04
CA THR A 27 13.59 14.10 23.10
C THR A 27 13.87 14.76 21.75
N GLU A 28 14.71 15.80 21.72
CA GLU A 28 15.12 16.44 20.46
C GLU A 28 15.87 15.47 19.54
N ALA A 29 16.64 14.53 20.09
CA ALA A 29 17.35 13.52 19.34
C ALA A 29 16.37 12.53 18.65
N GLU A 30 15.34 12.08 19.36
CA GLU A 30 14.29 11.22 18.79
C GLU A 30 13.53 11.94 17.68
N LEU A 31 13.20 13.23 17.86
CA LEU A 31 12.52 14.02 16.83
C LEU A 31 13.38 14.21 15.57
N LYS A 32 14.69 14.41 15.72
CA LYS A 32 15.62 14.48 14.57
C LYS A 32 15.68 13.17 13.79
N ASN A 33 15.56 12.04 14.48
CA ASN A 33 15.68 10.71 13.88
C ASN A 33 14.37 10.14 13.35
N ILE A 34 13.23 10.77 13.65
CA ILE A 34 11.88 10.24 13.31
C ILE A 34 11.66 10.02 11.80
N ASN A 35 12.36 10.80 10.97
CA ASN A 35 12.27 10.73 9.50
C ASN A 35 13.52 10.10 8.85
N THR A 36 14.40 9.47 9.64
CA THR A 36 15.58 8.81 9.10
C THR A 36 15.15 7.64 8.22
N PRO A 37 15.68 7.52 6.98
CA PRO A 37 15.36 6.37 6.13
C PRO A 37 15.87 5.07 6.75
N ASP A 38 15.01 4.04 6.77
CA ASP A 38 15.32 2.74 7.36
C ASP A 38 15.89 1.75 6.32
N PHE A 39 15.52 1.91 5.04
CA PHE A 39 15.98 1.05 3.96
C PHE A 39 15.90 1.73 2.59
N GLU A 40 16.51 1.11 1.59
CA GLU A 40 16.47 1.54 0.20
C GLU A 40 15.83 0.46 -0.69
N TYR A 41 14.95 0.89 -1.61
CA TYR A 41 14.31 0.02 -2.59
C TYR A 41 14.23 0.73 -3.96
N GLU A 42 14.79 0.10 -4.99
CA GLU A 42 14.85 0.64 -6.36
C GLU A 42 15.41 2.08 -6.43
N GLY A 43 16.48 2.36 -5.66
CA GLY A 43 17.15 3.66 -5.65
C GLY A 43 16.43 4.74 -4.85
N LYS A 44 15.30 4.42 -4.21
CA LYS A 44 14.57 5.33 -3.33
C LYS A 44 14.71 4.91 -1.87
N LYS A 45 15.04 5.85 -1.02
CA LYS A 45 15.11 5.66 0.44
C LYS A 45 13.73 5.86 1.06
N TYR A 46 13.38 5.00 1.99
CA TYR A 46 12.10 5.01 2.70
C TYR A 46 12.31 4.99 4.20
N ASN A 47 11.53 5.79 4.93
CA ASN A 47 11.33 5.58 6.36
C ASN A 47 10.13 4.65 6.59
N GLY A 48 9.92 4.20 7.83
CA GLY A 48 8.84 3.25 8.15
C GLY A 48 7.44 3.73 7.77
N TYR A 49 7.17 5.04 7.88
CA TYR A 49 5.88 5.61 7.47
C TYR A 49 5.70 5.58 5.94
N GLU A 50 6.69 6.04 5.19
CA GLU A 50 6.66 6.05 3.72
C GLU A 50 6.56 4.64 3.16
N ALA A 51 7.27 3.68 3.77
CA ALA A 51 7.17 2.27 3.42
C ALA A 51 5.75 1.73 3.61
N ALA A 52 5.11 2.04 4.73
CA ALA A 52 3.73 1.64 4.98
C ALA A 52 2.74 2.30 4.00
N GLN A 53 2.96 3.56 3.61
CA GLN A 53 2.15 4.24 2.59
C GLN A 53 2.34 3.63 1.20
N ARG A 54 3.58 3.32 0.81
CA ARG A 54 3.88 2.64 -0.46
C ARG A 54 3.23 1.26 -0.52
N GLN A 55 3.31 0.48 0.56
CA GLN A 55 2.64 -0.82 0.63
C GLN A 55 1.13 -0.69 0.43
N ARG A 56 0.48 0.28 1.09
CA ARG A 56 -0.96 0.56 0.91
C ARG A 56 -1.31 1.00 -0.51
N GLU A 57 -0.44 1.74 -1.16
CA GLU A 57 -0.62 2.13 -2.56
C GLU A 57 -0.63 0.91 -3.48
N ILE A 58 0.33 0.00 -3.32
CA ILE A 58 0.39 -1.25 -4.07
C ILE A 58 -0.88 -2.09 -3.82
N GLU A 59 -1.31 -2.23 -2.56
CA GLU A 59 -2.55 -2.95 -2.20
C GLU A 59 -3.79 -2.35 -2.88
N ARG A 60 -3.90 -1.01 -2.94
CA ARG A 60 -5.00 -0.33 -3.66
C ARG A 60 -4.96 -0.61 -5.16
N ASN A 61 -3.77 -0.58 -5.76
CA ASN A 61 -3.59 -0.87 -7.18
C ASN A 61 -3.95 -2.32 -7.52
N ILE A 62 -3.57 -3.28 -6.68
CA ILE A 62 -3.97 -4.69 -6.84
C ILE A 62 -5.49 -4.81 -6.83
N ARG A 63 -6.21 -4.19 -5.88
CA ARG A 63 -7.68 -4.24 -5.85
C ARG A 63 -8.31 -3.57 -7.07
N ARG A 64 -7.74 -2.45 -7.54
CA ARG A 64 -8.21 -1.78 -8.77
C ARG A 64 -8.11 -2.71 -9.98
N LEU A 65 -6.94 -3.32 -10.19
CA LEU A 65 -6.72 -4.25 -11.30
C LEU A 65 -7.65 -5.48 -11.23
N LYS A 66 -7.93 -5.98 -10.03
CA LYS A 66 -8.89 -7.07 -9.85
C LYS A 66 -10.32 -6.66 -10.24
N ARG A 67 -10.76 -5.43 -9.91
CA ARG A 67 -12.07 -4.92 -10.35
C ARG A 67 -12.13 -4.76 -11.87
N GLU A 68 -11.08 -4.24 -12.50
CA GLU A 68 -10.97 -4.13 -13.95
C GLU A 68 -11.10 -5.51 -14.62
N LEU A 69 -10.43 -6.54 -14.09
CA LEU A 69 -10.53 -7.92 -14.61
C LEU A 69 -11.93 -8.51 -14.48
N ILE A 70 -12.65 -8.23 -13.40
CA ILE A 70 -14.06 -8.63 -13.26
C ILE A 70 -14.89 -7.99 -14.39
N CYS A 71 -14.75 -6.67 -14.57
CA CYS A 71 -15.49 -5.94 -15.63
C CYS A 71 -15.15 -6.47 -17.02
N TYR A 72 -13.87 -6.67 -17.36
CA TYR A 72 -13.47 -7.16 -18.68
C TYR A 72 -13.95 -8.59 -18.96
N LYS A 73 -13.98 -9.42 -17.93
CA LYS A 73 -14.55 -10.76 -18.06
C LYS A 73 -16.05 -10.72 -18.38
N GLU A 74 -16.82 -9.89 -17.68
CA GLU A 74 -18.26 -9.75 -17.88
C GLU A 74 -18.61 -9.10 -19.24
N THR A 75 -17.76 -8.18 -19.70
CA THR A 75 -17.95 -7.49 -20.99
C THR A 75 -17.35 -8.23 -22.19
N GLY A 76 -16.61 -9.32 -21.97
CA GLY A 76 -15.96 -10.09 -23.05
C GLY A 76 -14.78 -9.39 -23.71
N LEU A 77 -14.16 -8.41 -23.06
CA LEU A 77 -12.98 -7.67 -23.55
C LEU A 77 -11.70 -8.48 -23.30
N GLU A 78 -11.42 -9.47 -24.15
CA GLU A 78 -10.32 -10.43 -23.95
C GLU A 78 -8.92 -9.80 -23.99
N GLU A 79 -8.68 -8.85 -24.88
CA GLU A 79 -7.38 -8.16 -24.99
C GLU A 79 -7.08 -7.32 -23.74
N ASP A 80 -8.06 -6.56 -23.27
CA ASP A 80 -7.92 -5.75 -22.04
C ASP A 80 -7.76 -6.66 -20.82
N PHE A 81 -8.46 -7.79 -20.79
CA PHE A 81 -8.30 -8.81 -19.76
C PHE A 81 -6.86 -9.37 -19.74
N LYS A 82 -6.28 -9.66 -20.89
CA LYS A 82 -4.91 -10.16 -21.02
C LYS A 82 -3.87 -9.14 -20.54
N ILE A 83 -3.99 -7.90 -21.01
CA ILE A 83 -3.10 -6.81 -20.61
C ILE A 83 -3.17 -6.58 -19.10
N THR A 84 -4.37 -6.51 -18.55
CA THR A 84 -4.59 -6.26 -17.12
C THR A 84 -4.17 -7.45 -16.25
N SER A 85 -4.29 -8.68 -16.74
CA SER A 85 -3.75 -9.88 -16.07
C SER A 85 -2.24 -9.82 -15.91
N SER A 86 -1.54 -9.38 -16.96
CA SER A 86 -0.09 -9.20 -16.91
C SER A 86 0.33 -8.11 -15.92
N LYS A 87 -0.40 -6.98 -15.89
CA LYS A 87 -0.20 -5.90 -14.91
C LYS A 87 -0.45 -6.39 -13.48
N LEU A 88 -1.50 -7.18 -13.25
CA LEU A 88 -1.80 -7.73 -11.92
C LEU A 88 -0.68 -8.66 -11.43
N ASN A 89 -0.16 -9.51 -12.31
CA ASN A 89 0.94 -10.40 -11.95
C ASN A 89 2.24 -9.64 -11.65
N ALA A 90 2.54 -8.59 -12.41
CA ALA A 90 3.68 -7.71 -12.14
C ALA A 90 3.53 -7.02 -10.77
N MET A 91 2.35 -6.47 -10.49
CA MET A 91 2.05 -5.79 -9.22
C MET A 91 2.11 -6.75 -8.02
N ASN A 92 1.65 -7.99 -8.15
CA ASN A 92 1.77 -9.00 -7.10
C ASN A 92 3.23 -9.37 -6.82
N ARG A 93 4.09 -9.41 -7.87
CA ARG A 93 5.53 -9.63 -7.70
C ARG A 93 6.20 -8.45 -7.00
N GLU A 94 5.85 -7.22 -7.40
CA GLU A 94 6.33 -6.00 -6.74
C GLU A 94 5.93 -5.99 -5.26
N TYR A 95 4.67 -6.32 -4.95
CA TYR A 95 4.19 -6.38 -3.57
C TYR A 95 5.03 -7.31 -2.69
N LYS A 96 5.36 -8.51 -3.21
CA LYS A 96 6.20 -9.47 -2.50
C LYS A 96 7.62 -8.95 -2.31
N LYS A 97 8.24 -8.43 -3.37
CA LYS A 97 9.61 -7.88 -3.33
C LYS A 97 9.70 -6.71 -2.35
N PHE A 98 8.76 -5.76 -2.46
CA PHE A 98 8.72 -4.61 -1.57
C PHE A 98 8.51 -5.02 -0.11
N SER A 99 7.60 -5.95 0.17
CA SER A 99 7.37 -6.47 1.53
C SER A 99 8.59 -7.15 2.11
N GLN A 100 9.37 -7.88 1.30
CA GLN A 100 10.63 -8.50 1.72
C GLN A 100 11.70 -7.46 2.02
N ALA A 101 11.85 -6.46 1.14
CA ALA A 101 12.86 -5.40 1.30
C ALA A 101 12.55 -4.49 2.50
N SER A 102 11.30 -4.16 2.74
CA SER A 102 10.86 -3.30 3.84
C SER A 102 10.73 -4.01 5.19
N GLY A 103 10.75 -5.35 5.21
CA GLY A 103 10.44 -6.14 6.40
C GLY A 103 8.98 -6.06 6.86
N ILE A 104 8.12 -5.32 6.14
CA ILE A 104 6.70 -5.17 6.49
C ILE A 104 5.93 -6.40 6.02
N ARG A 105 5.26 -7.08 6.97
CA ARG A 105 4.45 -8.27 6.65
C ARG A 105 3.38 -7.95 5.60
N PRO A 106 3.27 -8.75 4.51
CA PRO A 106 2.19 -8.61 3.55
C PRO A 106 0.83 -8.90 4.20
N LYS A 107 -0.15 -8.04 3.90
CA LYS A 107 -1.53 -8.17 4.39
C LYS A 107 -2.42 -8.62 3.24
N ASN A 108 -2.48 -9.93 3.01
CA ASN A 108 -3.23 -10.51 1.88
C ASN A 108 -4.72 -10.17 1.92
N GLU A 109 -5.31 -10.04 3.11
CA GLU A 109 -6.69 -9.61 3.30
C GLU A 109 -6.98 -8.24 2.67
N ARG A 110 -5.99 -7.35 2.63
CA ARG A 110 -6.11 -6.01 2.03
C ARG A 110 -6.04 -5.99 0.50
N THR A 111 -5.62 -7.09 -0.09
CA THR A 111 -5.57 -7.26 -1.55
C THR A 111 -6.78 -8.02 -2.09
N GLN A 112 -7.66 -8.50 -1.22
CA GLN A 112 -8.89 -9.19 -1.63
C GLN A 112 -9.88 -8.21 -2.24
N GLN A 113 -10.64 -8.70 -3.22
CA GLN A 113 -11.69 -7.97 -3.91
C GLN A 113 -12.88 -8.90 -4.07
N GLU A 114 -14.04 -8.45 -3.62
CA GLU A 114 -15.29 -9.15 -3.82
C GLU A 114 -15.56 -9.37 -5.32
N GLY A 115 -16.08 -10.54 -5.69
CA GLY A 115 -16.31 -10.93 -7.09
C GLY A 115 -15.05 -11.42 -7.82
N PHE A 116 -13.85 -11.25 -7.28
CA PHE A 116 -12.63 -11.83 -7.86
C PHE A 116 -12.43 -13.26 -7.36
N ASP A 117 -13.16 -14.19 -7.95
CA ASP A 117 -13.17 -15.59 -7.56
C ASP A 117 -11.95 -16.39 -8.05
N ARG A 118 -11.90 -17.66 -7.66
CA ARG A 118 -10.81 -18.57 -8.04
C ARG A 118 -10.77 -18.84 -9.55
N SER A 119 -11.92 -18.78 -10.24
CA SER A 119 -12.03 -18.98 -11.69
C SER A 119 -11.34 -17.84 -12.43
N ILE A 120 -11.66 -16.59 -12.10
CA ILE A 120 -11.04 -15.39 -12.68
C ILE A 120 -9.54 -15.38 -12.39
N SER A 121 -9.16 -15.71 -11.16
CA SER A 121 -7.76 -15.74 -10.74
C SER A 121 -6.93 -16.76 -11.54
N LYS A 122 -7.46 -17.98 -11.77
CA LYS A 122 -6.81 -18.99 -12.60
C LYS A 122 -6.68 -18.54 -14.05
N GLN A 123 -7.78 -18.00 -14.61
CA GLN A 123 -7.79 -17.50 -15.99
C GLN A 123 -6.76 -16.38 -16.18
N ALA A 124 -6.71 -15.40 -15.30
CA ALA A 124 -5.74 -14.32 -15.32
C ALA A 124 -4.30 -14.83 -15.22
N THR A 125 -4.04 -15.83 -14.39
CA THR A 125 -2.71 -16.42 -14.25
C THR A 125 -2.28 -17.18 -15.51
N ASN A 126 -3.18 -17.92 -16.14
CA ASN A 126 -2.88 -18.70 -17.33
C ASN A 126 -2.63 -17.81 -18.56
N VAL A 127 -3.44 -16.77 -18.72
CA VAL A 127 -3.31 -15.82 -19.83
C VAL A 127 -2.02 -15.00 -19.72
N ALA A 128 -1.60 -14.64 -18.52
CA ALA A 128 -0.36 -13.88 -18.32
C ALA A 128 0.94 -14.71 -18.43
N LYS A 129 0.83 -16.04 -18.58
CA LYS A 129 1.99 -16.95 -18.80
C LYS A 129 2.26 -17.23 -20.27
N LYS A 130 1.29 -16.93 -21.14
CA LYS A 130 1.42 -17.02 -22.59
C LYS A 130 1.97 -15.73 -23.17
#